data_79100b9a0d7778f96e338e6e0c869e1d
#
_entry.id   79100b9a0d7778f96e338e6e0c869e1d
#
_cell.length_a   1.000
_cell.length_b   1.000
_cell.length_c   1.000
_cell.angle_alpha   90.00
_cell.angle_beta   90.00
_cell.angle_gamma   90.00
#
_symmetry.space_group_name_H-M   'P 1'
#
loop_
_entity.id
_entity.type
_entity.pdbx_description
1 polymer ?
#
loop_
_entity_poly.entity_id
_entity_poly.type
_entity_poly.pdbx_seq_one_letter_code
_entity_poly.pdbx_strand_id
1 'polypeptide(L)'
;SVVELKKSWWKVWQFIWERVVIWQANHFKKHNLFAVDIANTGTNITALPEFTQADVIHLHWINQGMLSLTDIRRIIQSGKPIVWTMHDMWPFTGICHYAGDCDKYATQCHNCPQLYKGSRKDIAYRTFQKKKKLFEGAQITFVACSRWLESLAKKSDLIKGQTITNIPNAI
;
A
#
# COMPACT_ATOMS: atom_id res chain seq x y z
N SER A 1 18.71 17.24 2.75
CA SER A 1 18.96 16.60 4.06
C SER A 1 18.18 15.30 4.15
N VAL A 2 18.81 14.25 4.64
CA VAL A 2 18.13 12.97 4.94
C VAL A 2 17.67 13.04 6.39
N VAL A 3 16.34 12.92 6.61
CA VAL A 3 15.78 12.80 7.95
C VAL A 3 15.53 11.33 8.24
N GLU A 4 16.34 10.77 9.10
CA GLU A 4 16.09 9.43 9.61
C GLU A 4 15.01 9.51 10.68
N LEU A 5 13.84 8.91 10.42
CA LEU A 5 12.83 8.70 11.44
C LEU A 5 13.43 7.76 12.49
N LYS A 6 13.84 8.29 13.64
CA LYS A 6 14.50 7.55 14.74
C LYS A 6 13.82 6.19 14.95
N LYS A 7 14.63 5.13 15.11
CA LYS A 7 14.18 3.81 15.55
C LYS A 7 13.50 3.96 16.90
N SER A 8 12.19 4.11 16.89
CA SER A 8 11.37 4.10 18.10
C SER A 8 10.89 2.67 18.33
N TRP A 9 10.84 2.24 19.58
CA TRP A 9 10.16 1.01 20.00
C TRP A 9 8.73 0.93 19.43
N TRP A 10 8.08 2.06 19.19
CA TRP A 10 6.78 2.16 18.54
C TRP A 10 6.75 1.57 17.15
N LYS A 11 7.81 1.72 16.33
CA LYS A 11 7.86 1.11 14.98
C LYS A 11 7.89 -0.41 15.04
N VAL A 12 8.63 -0.96 15.99
CA VAL A 12 8.68 -2.40 16.24
C VAL A 12 7.29 -2.91 16.64
N TRP A 13 6.62 -2.19 17.55
CA TRP A 13 5.26 -2.52 17.96
C TRP A 13 4.24 -2.36 16.81
N GLN A 14 4.35 -1.34 15.99
CA GLN A 14 3.50 -1.16 14.82
C GLN A 14 3.64 -2.34 13.85
N PHE A 15 4.87 -2.74 13.54
CA PHE A 15 5.14 -3.91 12.71
C PHE A 15 4.58 -5.20 13.32
N ILE A 16 4.86 -5.46 14.60
CA ILE A 16 4.36 -6.65 15.31
C ILE A 16 2.82 -6.65 15.33
N TRP A 17 2.21 -5.51 15.64
CA TRP A 17 0.76 -5.40 15.68
C TRP A 17 0.10 -5.75 14.34
N GLU A 18 0.63 -5.24 13.25
CA GLU A 18 0.13 -5.59 11.93
C GLU A 18 0.23 -7.09 11.66
N ARG A 19 1.37 -7.71 11.98
CA ARG A 19 1.56 -9.17 11.85
C ARG A 19 0.57 -9.95 12.73
N VAL A 20 0.30 -9.49 13.95
CA VAL A 20 -0.71 -10.10 14.84
C VAL A 20 -2.10 -10.04 14.22
N VAL A 21 -2.50 -8.90 13.66
CA VAL A 21 -3.82 -8.76 13.00
C VAL A 21 -3.94 -9.67 11.77
N ILE A 22 -2.89 -9.78 10.96
CA ILE A 22 -2.85 -10.69 9.82
C ILE A 22 -2.89 -12.16 10.29
N TRP A 23 -2.15 -12.50 11.35
CA TRP A 23 -2.17 -13.84 11.93
C TRP A 23 -3.55 -14.22 12.47
N GLN A 24 -4.25 -13.33 13.15
CA GLN A 24 -5.65 -13.53 13.55
C GLN A 24 -6.56 -13.73 12.32
N ALA A 25 -6.41 -12.89 11.29
CA ALA A 25 -7.18 -13.04 10.05
C ALA A 25 -6.88 -14.35 9.31
N ASN A 26 -5.73 -14.95 9.53
CA ASN A 26 -5.31 -16.27 9.05
C ASN A 26 -5.69 -17.40 10.01
N HIS A 27 -6.66 -17.20 10.91
CA HIS A 27 -7.09 -18.21 11.89
C HIS A 27 -5.90 -18.76 12.72
N PHE A 28 -5.01 -17.87 13.14
CA PHE A 28 -3.80 -18.20 13.93
C PHE A 28 -2.81 -19.14 13.21
N LYS A 29 -2.81 -19.14 11.87
CA LYS A 29 -1.84 -19.88 11.05
C LYS A 29 -0.76 -18.94 10.52
N LYS A 30 0.49 -19.43 10.46
CA LYS A 30 1.64 -18.69 9.91
C LYS A 30 1.66 -18.73 8.37
N HIS A 31 0.51 -18.50 7.73
CA HIS A 31 0.41 -18.55 6.27
C HIS A 31 0.69 -17.17 5.68
N ASN A 32 1.68 -17.07 4.83
CA ASN A 32 2.03 -15.86 4.05
C ASN A 32 2.07 -14.53 4.85
N LEU A 33 2.45 -14.57 6.13
CA LEU A 33 2.44 -13.41 7.03
C LEU A 33 3.24 -12.20 6.52
N PHE A 34 4.25 -12.44 5.71
CA PHE A 34 5.14 -11.40 5.16
C PHE A 34 4.91 -11.12 3.67
N ALA A 35 4.05 -11.89 3.02
CA ALA A 35 3.67 -11.69 1.62
C ALA A 35 2.50 -10.68 1.47
N VAL A 36 1.92 -10.25 2.58
CA VAL A 36 0.76 -9.36 2.63
C VAL A 36 0.95 -8.25 3.65
N ASP A 37 0.29 -7.12 3.40
CA ASP A 37 0.34 -5.92 4.24
C ASP A 37 -1.02 -5.21 4.21
N ILE A 38 -1.51 -4.78 5.37
CA ILE A 38 -2.83 -4.14 5.50
C ILE A 38 -2.75 -2.65 5.84
N ALA A 39 -1.54 -2.15 6.12
CA ALA A 39 -1.25 -0.76 6.46
C ALA A 39 -2.21 -0.18 7.52
N ASN A 40 -2.43 -0.95 8.59
CA ASN A 40 -3.31 -0.55 9.69
C ASN A 40 -2.60 0.28 10.75
N THR A 41 -1.28 0.36 10.70
CA THR A 41 -0.40 1.14 11.58
C THR A 41 0.62 1.90 10.75
N GLY A 42 1.09 3.03 11.27
CA GLY A 42 2.10 3.85 10.60
C GLY A 42 2.47 5.09 11.41
N THR A 43 3.34 5.90 10.84
CA THR A 43 3.82 7.14 11.42
C THR A 43 3.30 8.33 10.62
N ASN A 44 2.69 9.29 11.28
CA ASN A 44 2.28 10.53 10.64
C ASN A 44 3.49 11.39 10.28
N ILE A 45 3.82 11.46 9.01
CA ILE A 45 4.93 12.28 8.49
C ILE A 45 4.49 13.70 8.13
N THR A 46 3.19 13.99 8.06
CA THR A 46 2.69 15.31 7.64
C THR A 46 2.96 16.41 8.67
N ALA A 47 3.35 16.02 9.90
CA ALA A 47 3.76 16.95 10.96
C ALA A 47 5.25 17.31 10.91
N LEU A 48 6.04 16.71 10.02
CA LEU A 48 7.46 16.97 9.89
C LEU A 48 7.70 18.28 9.13
N PRO A 49 8.70 19.09 9.54
CA PRO A 49 9.08 20.31 8.81
C PRO A 49 9.43 20.02 7.35
N GLU A 50 10.11 18.91 7.07
CA GLU A 50 10.50 18.49 5.73
C GLU A 50 9.27 18.22 4.84
N PHE A 51 8.22 17.62 5.40
CA PHE A 51 6.96 17.44 4.69
C PHE A 51 6.31 18.79 4.35
N THR A 52 6.30 19.70 5.32
CA THR A 52 5.69 21.03 5.14
C THR A 52 6.41 21.85 4.05
N GLN A 53 7.74 21.77 3.99
CA GLN A 53 8.58 22.48 3.04
C GLN A 53 8.66 21.82 1.67
N ALA A 54 8.28 20.55 1.53
CA ALA A 54 8.35 19.82 0.27
C ALA A 54 7.33 20.37 -0.75
N ASP A 55 7.73 20.55 -2.00
CA ASP A 55 6.85 20.88 -3.12
C ASP A 55 6.15 19.65 -3.70
N VAL A 56 6.78 18.49 -3.62
CA VAL A 56 6.31 17.19 -4.14
C VAL A 56 6.57 16.11 -3.11
N ILE A 57 5.62 15.21 -2.93
CA ILE A 57 5.78 14.03 -2.08
C ILE A 57 6.05 12.82 -2.96
N HIS A 58 7.23 12.25 -2.84
CA HIS A 58 7.61 11.04 -3.57
C HIS A 58 7.56 9.83 -2.64
N LEU A 59 6.61 8.92 -2.89
CA LEU A 59 6.45 7.68 -2.14
C LEU A 59 7.15 6.54 -2.88
N HIS A 60 7.83 5.70 -2.12
CA HIS A 60 8.37 4.43 -2.56
C HIS A 60 7.69 3.30 -1.79
N TRP A 61 8.44 2.34 -1.30
CA TRP A 61 7.92 1.25 -0.48
C TRP A 61 7.60 1.74 0.94
N ILE A 62 6.33 1.81 1.29
CA ILE A 62 5.82 2.46 2.51
C ILE A 62 5.21 1.50 3.53
N ASN A 63 5.39 0.22 3.32
CA ASN A 63 4.75 -0.86 4.05
C ASN A 63 5.43 -1.18 5.39
N GLN A 64 4.98 -2.25 6.05
CA GLN A 64 5.52 -2.78 7.30
C GLN A 64 5.54 -1.76 8.47
N GLY A 65 4.43 -1.05 8.64
CA GLY A 65 4.25 -0.10 9.73
C GLY A 65 4.89 1.28 9.47
N MET A 66 5.39 1.55 8.24
CA MET A 66 5.91 2.88 7.91
C MET A 66 4.79 3.90 7.77
N LEU A 67 3.81 3.65 6.89
CA LEU A 67 2.61 4.48 6.73
C LEU A 67 1.35 3.62 6.80
N SER A 68 0.37 4.08 7.57
CA SER A 68 -0.97 3.52 7.55
C SER A 68 -1.82 4.10 6.41
N LEU A 69 -2.94 3.46 6.08
CA LEU A 69 -3.93 4.04 5.15
C LEU A 69 -4.44 5.41 5.64
N THR A 70 -4.46 5.63 6.95
CA THR A 70 -4.81 6.92 7.55
C THR A 70 -3.73 7.96 7.28
N ASP A 71 -2.46 7.58 7.36
CA ASP A 71 -1.35 8.50 7.07
C ASP A 71 -1.29 8.85 5.58
N ILE A 72 -1.53 7.87 4.70
CA ILE A 72 -1.66 8.12 3.25
C ILE A 72 -2.82 9.09 2.97
N ARG A 73 -3.95 8.94 3.67
CA ARG A 73 -5.07 9.89 3.57
C ARG A 73 -4.65 11.31 3.92
N ARG A 74 -3.90 11.49 5.02
CA ARG A 74 -3.37 12.81 5.43
C ARG A 74 -2.45 13.41 4.36
N ILE A 75 -1.60 12.57 3.75
CA ILE A 75 -0.73 12.98 2.64
C ILE A 75 -1.57 13.46 1.45
N ILE A 76 -2.59 12.71 1.04
CA ILE A 76 -3.51 13.10 -0.04
C ILE A 76 -4.24 14.41 0.30
N GLN A 77 -4.74 14.53 1.52
CA GLN A 77 -5.45 15.73 2.00
C GLN A 77 -4.57 16.98 2.14
N SER A 78 -3.25 16.84 2.12
CA SER A 78 -2.35 17.99 2.12
C SER A 78 -2.41 18.82 0.82
N GLY A 79 -2.98 18.24 -0.26
CA GLY A 79 -3.06 18.88 -1.57
C GLY A 79 -1.74 18.96 -2.33
N LYS A 80 -0.65 18.45 -1.75
CA LYS A 80 0.66 18.43 -2.43
C LYS A 80 0.67 17.40 -3.57
N PRO A 81 1.37 17.66 -4.68
CA PRO A 81 1.58 16.67 -5.74
C PRO A 81 2.21 15.40 -5.18
N ILE A 82 1.66 14.24 -5.55
CA ILE A 82 2.13 12.93 -5.09
C ILE A 82 2.61 12.12 -6.28
N VAL A 83 3.84 11.65 -6.21
CA VAL A 83 4.42 10.64 -7.11
C VAL A 83 4.62 9.36 -6.29
N TRP A 84 4.13 8.24 -6.76
CA TRP A 84 4.30 6.95 -6.07
C TRP A 84 4.98 5.92 -6.97
N THR A 85 6.26 5.67 -6.74
CA THR A 85 7.01 4.62 -7.43
C THR A 85 6.66 3.27 -6.83
N MET A 86 6.06 2.42 -7.66
CA MET A 86 5.65 1.07 -7.30
C MET A 86 6.80 0.11 -7.53
N HIS A 87 7.24 -0.57 -6.47
CA HIS A 87 8.25 -1.64 -6.51
C HIS A 87 7.61 -3.03 -6.48
N ASP A 88 6.32 -3.09 -6.15
CA ASP A 88 5.51 -4.29 -6.07
C ASP A 88 4.03 -3.97 -6.40
N MET A 89 3.17 -4.97 -6.27
CA MET A 89 1.75 -4.83 -6.61
C MET A 89 0.89 -4.27 -5.46
N TRP A 90 1.46 -4.04 -4.27
CA TRP A 90 0.66 -3.64 -3.11
C TRP A 90 -0.17 -2.36 -3.32
N PRO A 91 0.31 -1.30 -3.99
CA PRO A 91 -0.48 -0.08 -4.19
C PRO A 91 -1.82 -0.33 -4.89
N PHE A 92 -1.87 -1.31 -5.80
CA PHE A 92 -3.04 -1.60 -6.62
C PHE A 92 -3.71 -2.96 -6.36
N THR A 93 -3.32 -3.66 -5.28
CA THR A 93 -3.99 -4.87 -4.77
C THR A 93 -4.68 -4.61 -3.44
N GLY A 94 -5.42 -5.59 -2.91
CA GLY A 94 -5.99 -5.49 -1.56
C GLY A 94 -4.91 -5.46 -0.49
N ILE A 95 -4.07 -6.52 -0.45
CA ILE A 95 -3.08 -6.72 0.61
C ILE A 95 -1.75 -7.30 0.11
N CYS A 96 -1.69 -7.93 -1.07
CA CYS A 96 -0.54 -8.70 -1.49
C CYS A 96 0.50 -7.84 -2.22
N HIS A 97 1.78 -8.13 -1.96
CA HIS A 97 2.92 -7.57 -2.68
C HIS A 97 3.11 -8.21 -4.06
N TYR A 98 2.70 -9.47 -4.19
CA TYR A 98 2.68 -10.21 -5.45
C TYR A 98 1.42 -11.08 -5.52
N ALA A 99 0.64 -10.92 -6.58
CA ALA A 99 -0.67 -11.58 -6.70
C ALA A 99 -0.56 -13.02 -7.27
N GLY A 100 0.57 -13.39 -7.87
CA GLY A 100 0.68 -14.65 -8.62
C GLY A 100 -0.36 -14.69 -9.75
N ASP A 101 -1.07 -15.79 -9.86
CA ASP A 101 -2.11 -16.00 -10.86
C ASP A 101 -3.46 -15.36 -10.51
N CYS A 102 -3.54 -14.64 -9.36
CA CYS A 102 -4.76 -13.99 -8.93
C CYS A 102 -4.95 -12.66 -9.66
N ASP A 103 -6.07 -12.50 -10.36
CA ASP A 103 -6.47 -11.30 -11.10
C ASP A 103 -7.58 -10.49 -10.43
N LYS A 104 -8.06 -10.88 -9.25
CA LYS A 104 -9.22 -10.27 -8.57
C LYS A 104 -9.03 -8.79 -8.26
N TYR A 105 -7.77 -8.29 -8.19
CA TYR A 105 -7.49 -6.87 -8.01
C TYR A 105 -7.99 -6.01 -9.19
N ALA A 106 -8.23 -6.63 -10.35
CA ALA A 106 -8.78 -5.92 -11.50
C ALA A 106 -10.21 -5.40 -11.27
N THR A 107 -10.96 -6.06 -10.41
CA THR A 107 -12.34 -5.68 -10.06
C THR A 107 -12.51 -5.46 -8.56
N GLN A 108 -12.30 -6.52 -7.78
CA GLN A 108 -12.47 -6.48 -6.32
C GLN A 108 -11.79 -7.67 -5.66
N CYS A 109 -10.86 -7.42 -4.74
CA CYS A 109 -10.26 -8.48 -3.94
C CYS A 109 -11.29 -9.12 -3.00
N HIS A 110 -11.33 -10.44 -2.99
CA HIS A 110 -12.11 -11.29 -2.08
C HIS A 110 -11.63 -12.74 -2.20
N ASN A 111 -12.01 -13.63 -1.26
CA ASN A 111 -11.56 -15.03 -1.25
C ASN A 111 -10.06 -15.11 -1.58
N CYS A 112 -9.26 -14.37 -0.82
CA CYS A 112 -7.87 -14.11 -1.15
C CYS A 112 -7.02 -15.38 -1.03
N PRO A 113 -6.29 -15.78 -2.10
CA PRO A 113 -5.44 -16.98 -2.05
C PRO A 113 -4.20 -16.81 -1.16
N GLN A 114 -3.85 -15.56 -0.80
CA GLN A 114 -2.77 -15.28 0.14
C GLN A 114 -3.16 -15.50 1.60
N LEU A 115 -4.42 -15.74 1.90
CA LEU A 115 -4.91 -16.04 3.23
C LEU A 115 -5.11 -17.54 3.40
N TYR A 116 -4.89 -18.07 4.61
CA TYR A 116 -5.12 -19.46 4.95
C TYR A 116 -6.57 -19.91 4.65
N LYS A 117 -7.52 -19.02 4.90
CA LYS A 117 -8.93 -19.22 4.60
C LYS A 117 -9.51 -17.91 4.05
N GLY A 118 -9.50 -17.77 2.73
CA GLY A 118 -10.17 -16.66 2.07
C GLY A 118 -11.69 -16.73 2.24
N SER A 119 -12.33 -15.55 2.31
CA SER A 119 -13.78 -15.43 2.36
C SER A 119 -14.26 -14.22 1.55
N ARG A 120 -15.58 -14.15 1.28
CA ARG A 120 -16.15 -13.06 0.48
C ARG A 120 -15.88 -11.67 1.08
N LYS A 121 -15.77 -11.56 2.41
CA LYS A 121 -15.48 -10.30 3.13
C LYS A 121 -14.26 -10.42 4.03
N ASP A 122 -13.23 -11.11 3.53
CA ASP A 122 -11.95 -11.24 4.22
C ASP A 122 -11.19 -9.91 4.39
N ILE A 123 -10.02 -9.98 5.00
CA ILE A 123 -9.20 -8.79 5.24
C ILE A 123 -8.72 -8.16 3.93
N ALA A 124 -8.51 -8.96 2.85
CA ALA A 124 -8.14 -8.45 1.54
C ALA A 124 -9.27 -7.61 0.93
N TYR A 125 -10.52 -8.10 1.03
CA TYR A 125 -11.71 -7.35 0.62
C TYR A 125 -11.81 -6.01 1.38
N ARG A 126 -11.71 -6.07 2.72
CA ARG A 126 -11.86 -4.88 3.57
C ARG A 126 -10.79 -3.83 3.27
N THR A 127 -9.56 -4.27 3.09
CA THR A 127 -8.44 -3.35 2.76
C THR A 127 -8.59 -2.79 1.36
N PHE A 128 -9.02 -3.60 0.38
CA PHE A 128 -9.32 -3.13 -0.96
C PHE A 128 -10.39 -2.02 -0.96
N GLN A 129 -11.49 -2.21 -0.21
CA GLN A 129 -12.54 -1.19 -0.10
C GLN A 129 -12.04 0.09 0.58
N LYS A 130 -11.17 -0.03 1.59
CA LYS A 130 -10.54 1.14 2.23
C LYS A 130 -9.64 1.90 1.25
N LYS A 131 -8.83 1.19 0.45
CA LYS A 131 -7.98 1.80 -0.59
C LYS A 131 -8.82 2.45 -1.68
N LYS A 132 -9.92 1.80 -2.11
CA LYS A 132 -10.82 2.36 -3.11
C LYS A 132 -11.35 3.73 -2.67
N LYS A 133 -11.87 3.82 -1.45
CA LYS A 133 -12.32 5.09 -0.85
C LYS A 133 -11.18 6.09 -0.64
N LEU A 134 -9.96 5.60 -0.41
CA LEU A 134 -8.79 6.44 -0.19
C LEU A 134 -8.35 7.12 -1.49
N PHE A 135 -8.39 6.39 -2.60
CA PHE A 135 -7.93 6.88 -3.91
C PHE A 135 -9.03 7.56 -4.72
N GLU A 136 -10.29 7.48 -4.26
CA GLU A 136 -11.42 8.18 -4.89
C GLU A 136 -11.20 9.71 -4.83
N GLY A 137 -11.15 10.36 -5.99
CA GLY A 137 -10.87 11.79 -6.10
C GLY A 137 -9.42 12.22 -5.83
N ALA A 138 -8.54 11.31 -5.44
CA ALA A 138 -7.13 11.62 -5.27
C ALA A 138 -6.44 11.83 -6.63
N GLN A 139 -5.42 12.68 -6.65
CA GLN A 139 -4.55 12.89 -7.83
C GLN A 139 -3.16 12.37 -7.49
N ILE A 140 -2.86 11.13 -7.92
CA ILE A 140 -1.58 10.48 -7.67
C ILE A 140 -0.99 10.05 -9.01
N THR A 141 0.27 10.37 -9.24
CA THR A 141 1.03 9.81 -10.35
C THR A 141 1.74 8.55 -9.90
N PHE A 142 1.28 7.40 -10.40
CA PHE A 142 1.92 6.12 -10.15
C PHE A 142 3.00 5.85 -11.19
N VAL A 143 4.19 5.50 -10.72
CA VAL A 143 5.34 5.14 -11.57
C VAL A 143 5.62 3.65 -11.38
N ALA A 144 5.51 2.88 -12.45
CA ALA A 144 5.86 1.47 -12.44
C ALA A 144 7.34 1.29 -12.84
N CYS A 145 8.09 0.51 -12.07
CA CYS A 145 9.51 0.24 -12.36
C CYS A 145 9.74 -0.76 -13.51
N SER A 146 8.67 -1.28 -14.12
CA SER A 146 8.73 -2.15 -15.30
C SER A 146 7.44 -2.07 -16.12
N ARG A 147 7.52 -2.39 -17.42
CA ARG A 147 6.35 -2.49 -18.31
C ARG A 147 5.37 -3.56 -17.84
N TRP A 148 5.88 -4.65 -17.26
CA TRP A 148 5.06 -5.70 -16.68
C TRP A 148 4.20 -5.13 -15.54
N LEU A 149 4.81 -4.46 -14.58
CA LEU A 149 4.09 -3.88 -13.44
C LEU A 149 3.08 -2.81 -13.88
N GLU A 150 3.45 -1.96 -14.84
CA GLU A 150 2.54 -0.97 -15.46
C GLU A 150 1.30 -1.65 -16.06
N SER A 151 1.49 -2.72 -16.84
CA SER A 151 0.41 -3.44 -17.49
C SER A 151 -0.60 -4.04 -16.51
N LEU A 152 -0.12 -4.50 -15.36
CA LEU A 152 -0.96 -5.03 -14.26
C LEU A 152 -1.66 -3.90 -13.50
N ALA A 153 -0.95 -2.83 -13.19
CA ALA A 153 -1.48 -1.67 -12.48
C ALA A 153 -2.67 -1.03 -13.24
N LYS A 154 -2.56 -0.89 -14.56
CA LYS A 154 -3.63 -0.36 -15.42
C LYS A 154 -4.90 -1.19 -15.41
N LYS A 155 -4.85 -2.46 -15.02
CA LYS A 155 -6.03 -3.33 -14.89
C LYS A 155 -6.76 -3.14 -13.55
N SER A 156 -6.11 -2.59 -12.54
CA SER A 156 -6.67 -2.52 -11.20
C SER A 156 -7.76 -1.46 -11.07
N ASP A 157 -8.91 -1.87 -10.51
CA ASP A 157 -10.04 -0.97 -10.21
C ASP A 157 -9.69 0.09 -9.14
N LEU A 158 -8.60 -0.10 -8.39
CA LEU A 158 -8.15 0.88 -7.40
C LEU A 158 -7.54 2.14 -8.03
N ILE A 159 -6.76 1.98 -9.10
CA ILE A 159 -5.93 3.07 -9.62
C ILE A 159 -6.05 3.30 -11.13
N LYS A 160 -6.92 2.56 -11.82
CA LYS A 160 -7.13 2.71 -13.29
C LYS A 160 -7.51 4.13 -13.73
N GLY A 161 -8.06 4.94 -12.83
CA GLY A 161 -8.42 6.35 -13.09
C GLY A 161 -7.30 7.33 -12.79
N GLN A 162 -6.13 6.85 -12.34
CA GLN A 162 -4.97 7.66 -12.01
C GLN A 162 -3.98 7.73 -13.18
N THR A 163 -3.03 8.65 -13.12
CA THR A 163 -1.92 8.68 -14.07
C THR A 163 -0.97 7.53 -13.73
N ILE A 164 -0.73 6.62 -14.68
CA ILE A 164 0.19 5.49 -14.53
C ILE A 164 1.21 5.54 -15.66
N THR A 165 2.48 5.63 -15.33
CA THR A 165 3.59 5.68 -16.28
C THR A 165 4.66 4.65 -15.93
N ASN A 166 5.49 4.29 -16.91
CA ASN A 166 6.62 3.40 -16.71
C ASN A 166 7.93 4.19 -16.75
N ILE A 167 8.70 4.07 -15.68
CA ILE A 167 10.09 4.54 -15.61
C ILE A 167 10.89 3.36 -15.06
N PRO A 168 11.67 2.64 -15.90
CA PRO A 168 12.42 1.48 -15.44
C PRO A 168 13.48 1.90 -14.42
N ASN A 169 13.81 0.96 -13.50
CA ASN A 169 14.96 1.15 -12.63
C ASN A 169 16.22 1.28 -13.48
N ALA A 170 17.14 2.15 -13.04
CA ALA A 170 18.47 2.20 -13.62
C ALA A 170 19.20 0.87 -13.38
N ILE A 171 19.86 0.37 -14.42
CA ILE A 171 20.68 -0.85 -14.41
C ILE A 171 22.12 -0.41 -14.18
#